data_0659caed4bff6fed734d65a76b5580a2
#
_entry.id   0659caed4bff6fed734d65a76b5580a2
#
_cell.length_a   1.000
_cell.length_b   1.000
_cell.length_c   1.000
_cell.angle_alpha   90.00
_cell.angle_beta   90.00
_cell.angle_gamma   90.00
#
_symmetry.space_group_name_H-M   'P 1'
#
loop_
_entity.id
_entity.type
_entity.pdbx_description
1 polymer ?
#
loop_
_entity_poly.entity_id
_entity_poly.type
_entity_poly.pdbx_seq_one_letter_code
_entity_poly.pdbx_strand_id
1 'polypeptide(L)'
;MRFLQTKICTPIKKATVMARDSSDPSHASLGVPVRGLLFIVPMIVLAIIFLAMATSGFKLSVESDVFARSIGKYIGLLIVIGVLWYIFVSGVRVASQWERGIVLRLGKYHRLCGPGIVYVVPFIESVRFVELRLTTLNIPSQRVITRDNVPASVDGVLFFLVADPKKAVLEIQNYRFAVSQYSQATLRDVIGGMSLDELLSEREQIQQRIVEIVEERIKSWGLHIDMIRLQDIEMPEDLKRIMSRQATAEREKRATITKAEGDKIAAVNLAAAAQVMEQSPGAMKLRTLQTIDSLGAGPSNTVILMPAEFGDMVSKIVDGKK
;
A
#
# COMPACT_ATOMS: atom_id res chain seq x y z
N MET A 1 -6.38 -10.69 60.43
CA MET A 1 -5.97 -9.27 60.30
C MET A 1 -5.57 -9.04 58.84
N ARG A 2 -6.45 -8.34 58.07
CA ARG A 2 -6.26 -7.03 57.44
C ARG A 2 -5.14 -7.09 56.36
N PHE A 3 -5.33 -6.74 55.07
CA PHE A 3 -6.16 -5.87 54.24
C PHE A 3 -5.94 -6.28 52.80
N LEU A 4 -6.93 -6.60 52.00
CA LEU A 4 -7.58 -5.84 50.96
C LEU A 4 -6.68 -4.85 50.20
N GLN A 5 -6.38 -5.14 48.95
CA GLN A 5 -6.49 -4.14 47.89
C GLN A 5 -6.69 -4.81 46.53
N THR A 6 -7.93 -4.85 46.14
CA THR A 6 -8.48 -4.92 44.80
C THR A 6 -7.93 -3.77 43.95
N LYS A 7 -7.20 -4.06 42.86
CA LYS A 7 -7.07 -3.14 41.75
C LYS A 7 -7.93 -3.63 40.59
N ILE A 8 -9.05 -2.98 40.48
CA ILE A 8 -10.02 -3.01 39.40
C ILE A 8 -9.29 -2.56 38.13
N CYS A 9 -9.06 -3.52 37.24
CA CYS A 9 -8.66 -3.24 35.88
C CYS A 9 -9.93 -2.93 35.08
N THR A 10 -10.26 -1.65 34.93
CA THR A 10 -11.30 -1.18 34.04
C THR A 10 -11.01 -1.63 32.61
N PRO A 11 -11.98 -2.23 31.90
CA PRO A 11 -11.82 -2.53 30.50
C PRO A 11 -11.77 -1.20 29.73
N ILE A 12 -10.66 -0.98 29.04
CA ILE A 12 -10.52 0.09 28.04
C ILE A 12 -11.66 -0.10 27.05
N LYS A 13 -12.64 0.79 27.14
CA LYS A 13 -13.66 1.00 26.12
C LYS A 13 -12.93 1.05 24.78
N LYS A 14 -13.15 0.07 23.93
CA LYS A 14 -12.89 0.15 22.51
C LYS A 14 -13.64 1.39 22.03
N ALA A 15 -12.90 2.48 21.89
CA ALA A 15 -13.35 3.61 21.13
C ALA A 15 -13.59 3.05 19.72
N THR A 16 -14.85 2.89 19.38
CA THR A 16 -15.32 2.76 18.01
C THR A 16 -14.81 4.01 17.31
N VAL A 17 -13.64 3.90 16.72
CA VAL A 17 -13.19 4.84 15.68
C VAL A 17 -14.23 4.61 14.58
N MET A 18 -15.31 5.38 14.63
CA MET A 18 -16.08 5.65 13.43
C MET A 18 -15.05 6.09 12.40
N ALA A 19 -14.69 5.17 11.52
CA ALA A 19 -14.00 5.48 10.30
C ALA A 19 -14.88 6.54 9.62
N ARG A 20 -14.46 7.77 9.78
CA ARG A 20 -15.02 8.90 9.07
C ARG A 20 -14.79 8.55 7.63
N ASP A 21 -15.86 8.20 6.96
CA ASP A 21 -15.91 7.88 5.55
C ASP A 21 -15.32 9.08 4.80
N SER A 22 -13.99 9.04 4.59
CA SER A 22 -13.24 10.03 3.83
C SER A 22 -13.38 9.79 2.32
N SER A 23 -14.43 9.06 1.94
CA SER A 23 -14.71 8.64 0.58
C SER A 23 -15.49 9.66 -0.25
N ASP A 24 -15.66 10.87 0.27
CA ASP A 24 -16.06 11.99 -0.58
C ASP A 24 -14.81 12.84 -0.84
N PRO A 25 -14.11 12.66 -1.99
CA PRO A 25 -13.24 13.69 -2.48
C PRO A 25 -14.16 14.85 -2.83
N SER A 26 -14.56 15.58 -1.77
CA SER A 26 -15.29 16.81 -1.89
C SER A 26 -14.61 17.62 -2.98
N HIS A 27 -15.30 17.65 -4.13
CA HIS A 27 -15.25 18.72 -5.09
C HIS A 27 -14.01 19.61 -4.91
N ALA A 28 -13.02 19.51 -5.78
CA ALA A 28 -12.05 20.58 -5.97
C ALA A 28 -12.87 21.81 -6.41
N SER A 29 -13.63 22.35 -5.47
CA SER A 29 -14.12 23.70 -5.59
C SER A 29 -12.87 24.55 -5.70
N LEU A 30 -12.78 25.37 -6.75
CA LEU A 30 -11.87 26.51 -6.78
C LEU A 30 -11.68 26.96 -5.35
N GLY A 31 -10.42 26.91 -4.84
CA GLY A 31 -10.16 27.19 -3.43
C GLY A 31 -10.97 28.41 -3.03
N VAL A 32 -11.62 28.34 -1.90
CA VAL A 32 -12.52 29.38 -1.36
C VAL A 32 -12.06 30.82 -1.68
N PRO A 33 -10.71 31.15 -1.67
CA PRO A 33 -10.23 32.47 -2.03
C PRO A 33 -10.43 32.85 -3.50
N VAL A 34 -10.26 31.92 -4.45
CA VAL A 34 -10.38 32.24 -5.89
C VAL A 34 -11.84 32.46 -6.29
N ARG A 35 -12.76 31.67 -5.73
CA ARG A 35 -14.21 31.90 -5.90
C ARG A 35 -14.61 33.23 -5.25
N GLY A 36 -14.14 33.51 -4.04
CA GLY A 36 -14.38 34.76 -3.35
C GLY A 36 -13.91 35.96 -4.19
N LEU A 37 -12.68 35.92 -4.72
CA LEU A 37 -12.14 36.97 -5.55
C LEU A 37 -12.95 37.19 -6.83
N LEU A 38 -13.38 36.11 -7.50
CA LEU A 38 -14.19 36.17 -8.73
C LEU A 38 -15.58 36.77 -8.51
N PHE A 39 -16.13 36.65 -7.27
CA PHE A 39 -17.38 37.27 -6.85
C PHE A 39 -17.21 38.71 -6.38
N ILE A 40 -16.13 38.99 -5.62
CA ILE A 40 -15.90 40.29 -4.99
C ILE A 40 -15.56 41.36 -6.02
N VAL A 41 -14.72 41.07 -7.01
CA VAL A 41 -14.27 42.04 -8.00
C VAL A 41 -15.47 42.70 -8.78
N PRO A 42 -16.40 41.92 -9.37
CA PRO A 42 -17.52 42.54 -10.08
C PRO A 42 -18.51 43.23 -9.13
N MET A 43 -18.66 42.74 -7.90
CA MET A 43 -19.48 43.41 -6.87
C MET A 43 -18.89 44.79 -6.53
N ILE A 44 -17.58 44.91 -6.41
CA ILE A 44 -16.89 46.18 -6.15
C ILE A 44 -17.04 47.08 -7.36
N VAL A 45 -16.85 46.59 -8.58
CA VAL A 45 -17.03 47.37 -9.83
C VAL A 45 -18.47 47.88 -9.97
N LEU A 46 -19.47 47.03 -9.70
CA LEU A 46 -20.88 47.42 -9.69
C LEU A 46 -21.18 48.47 -8.61
N ALA A 47 -20.60 48.33 -7.41
CA ALA A 47 -20.74 49.31 -6.34
C ALA A 47 -20.13 50.68 -6.72
N ILE A 48 -18.94 50.67 -7.36
CA ILE A 48 -18.26 51.89 -7.85
C ILE A 48 -19.09 52.55 -8.95
N ILE A 49 -19.62 51.80 -9.93
CA ILE A 49 -20.47 52.32 -11.00
C ILE A 49 -21.75 52.91 -10.41
N PHE A 50 -22.36 52.24 -9.42
CA PHE A 50 -23.54 52.73 -8.70
C PHE A 50 -23.25 54.05 -7.96
N LEU A 51 -22.12 54.11 -7.26
CA LEU A 51 -21.67 55.29 -6.54
C LEU A 51 -21.40 56.47 -7.50
N ALA A 52 -20.77 56.21 -8.64
CA ALA A 52 -20.50 57.21 -9.70
C ALA A 52 -21.78 57.71 -10.33
N MET A 53 -22.77 56.85 -10.56
CA MET A 53 -24.08 57.26 -11.07
C MET A 53 -24.90 58.02 -10.03
N ALA A 54 -24.82 57.63 -8.76
CA ALA A 54 -25.49 58.36 -7.69
C ALA A 54 -24.93 59.78 -7.51
N THR A 55 -23.60 59.90 -7.62
CA THR A 55 -22.93 61.22 -7.54
C THR A 55 -23.14 62.12 -8.75
N SER A 56 -23.24 61.55 -9.96
CA SER A 56 -23.56 62.27 -11.18
C SER A 56 -25.02 62.69 -11.28
N GLY A 57 -25.94 61.88 -10.72
CA GLY A 57 -27.35 62.19 -10.64
C GLY A 57 -27.73 63.27 -9.63
N PHE A 58 -26.85 63.53 -8.63
CA PHE A 58 -27.10 64.52 -7.58
C PHE A 58 -27.01 65.97 -8.07
N LYS A 59 -26.48 66.23 -9.26
CA LYS A 59 -26.33 67.61 -9.81
C LYS A 59 -27.45 68.09 -10.71
N LEU A 60 -28.46 67.30 -11.01
CA LEU A 60 -29.58 67.65 -11.86
C LEU A 60 -30.92 67.53 -11.11
N SER A 61 -31.33 68.70 -10.53
CA SER A 61 -32.70 69.17 -10.25
C SER A 61 -33.82 68.19 -9.90
N VAL A 62 -34.24 68.34 -8.73
CA VAL A 62 -35.54 68.33 -8.04
C VAL A 62 -36.78 68.25 -9.01
N GLU A 63 -37.09 67.01 -9.45
CA GLU A 63 -38.47 66.63 -9.77
C GLU A 63 -38.61 65.17 -9.26
N SER A 64 -39.20 65.03 -8.07
CA SER A 64 -39.04 63.85 -7.18
C SER A 64 -39.61 62.54 -7.73
N ASP A 65 -40.58 62.55 -8.62
CA ASP A 65 -41.25 61.33 -9.07
C ASP A 65 -40.57 60.68 -10.30
N VAL A 66 -40.02 61.48 -11.19
CA VAL A 66 -39.27 60.99 -12.37
C VAL A 66 -37.93 60.42 -11.97
N PHE A 67 -37.28 61.05 -10.98
CA PHE A 67 -36.01 60.65 -10.43
C PHE A 67 -36.11 59.30 -9.68
N ALA A 68 -37.14 59.12 -8.85
CA ALA A 68 -37.42 57.87 -8.12
C ALA A 68 -37.70 56.70 -9.07
N ARG A 69 -38.46 56.90 -10.14
CA ARG A 69 -38.73 55.85 -11.16
C ARG A 69 -37.47 55.49 -11.96
N SER A 70 -36.59 56.43 -12.25
CA SER A 70 -35.36 56.19 -12.98
C SER A 70 -34.38 55.39 -12.12
N ILE A 71 -34.19 55.74 -10.83
CA ILE A 71 -33.37 54.99 -9.88
C ILE A 71 -33.87 53.55 -9.72
N GLY A 72 -35.18 53.35 -9.62
CA GLY A 72 -35.77 52.01 -9.51
C GLY A 72 -35.43 51.11 -10.71
N LYS A 73 -35.46 51.68 -11.95
CA LYS A 73 -35.07 50.95 -13.17
C LYS A 73 -33.58 50.55 -13.15
N TYR A 74 -32.69 51.44 -12.75
CA TYR A 74 -31.25 51.17 -12.69
C TYR A 74 -30.91 50.15 -11.60
N ILE A 75 -31.54 50.21 -10.44
CA ILE A 75 -31.39 49.20 -9.36
C ILE A 75 -31.88 47.84 -9.85
N GLY A 76 -33.05 47.79 -10.50
CA GLY A 76 -33.57 46.55 -11.10
C GLY A 76 -32.63 45.95 -12.13
N LEU A 77 -32.06 46.77 -13.02
CA LEU A 77 -31.08 46.33 -14.02
C LEU A 77 -29.79 45.77 -13.36
N LEU A 78 -29.27 46.41 -12.33
CA LEU A 78 -28.09 45.97 -11.59
C LEU A 78 -28.33 44.62 -10.90
N ILE A 79 -29.51 44.45 -10.31
CA ILE A 79 -29.88 43.15 -9.67
C ILE A 79 -29.89 42.04 -10.73
N VAL A 80 -30.51 42.29 -11.90
CA VAL A 80 -30.57 41.30 -12.97
C VAL A 80 -29.15 40.95 -13.50
N ILE A 81 -28.29 41.93 -13.70
CA ILE A 81 -26.91 41.73 -14.13
C ILE A 81 -26.15 40.94 -13.04
N GLY A 82 -26.32 41.26 -11.76
CA GLY A 82 -25.71 40.56 -10.64
C GLY A 82 -26.14 39.09 -10.55
N VAL A 83 -27.42 38.82 -10.75
CA VAL A 83 -27.95 37.45 -10.79
C VAL A 83 -27.40 36.68 -12.00
N LEU A 84 -27.37 37.26 -13.16
CA LEU A 84 -26.79 36.61 -14.34
C LEU A 84 -25.31 36.31 -14.16
N TRP A 85 -24.56 37.27 -13.61
CA TRP A 85 -23.16 37.06 -13.25
C TRP A 85 -22.96 35.93 -12.22
N TYR A 86 -23.78 35.92 -11.19
CA TYR A 86 -23.74 34.85 -10.18
C TYR A 86 -23.97 33.46 -10.80
N ILE A 87 -24.97 33.32 -11.67
CA ILE A 87 -25.26 32.09 -12.40
C ILE A 87 -24.07 31.70 -13.29
N PHE A 88 -23.48 32.66 -14.00
CA PHE A 88 -22.33 32.41 -14.86
C PHE A 88 -21.12 31.89 -14.06
N VAL A 89 -20.73 32.55 -13.00
CA VAL A 89 -19.58 32.15 -12.16
C VAL A 89 -19.84 30.83 -11.43
N SER A 90 -21.07 30.55 -11.05
CA SER A 90 -21.46 29.29 -10.39
C SER A 90 -21.21 28.07 -11.29
N GLY A 91 -21.21 28.24 -12.61
CA GLY A 91 -20.94 27.18 -13.59
C GLY A 91 -19.49 26.86 -13.79
N VAL A 92 -18.56 27.68 -13.33
CA VAL A 92 -17.12 27.44 -13.51
C VAL A 92 -16.61 26.41 -12.50
N ARG A 93 -16.03 25.32 -13.00
CA ARG A 93 -15.36 24.27 -12.24
C ARG A 93 -13.94 24.08 -12.74
N VAL A 94 -13.03 23.72 -11.86
CA VAL A 94 -11.64 23.40 -12.23
C VAL A 94 -11.42 21.93 -11.98
N ALA A 95 -10.97 21.23 -13.01
CA ALA A 95 -10.56 19.83 -12.93
C ALA A 95 -9.04 19.77 -12.81
N SER A 96 -8.54 18.97 -11.88
CA SER A 96 -7.11 18.71 -11.70
C SER A 96 -6.57 17.87 -12.88
N GLN A 97 -5.22 17.84 -13.05
CA GLN A 97 -4.61 17.06 -14.15
C GLN A 97 -4.96 15.57 -14.08
N TRP A 98 -5.10 15.05 -12.89
CA TRP A 98 -5.40 13.64 -12.61
C TRP A 98 -6.89 13.32 -12.55
N GLU A 99 -7.76 14.30 -12.80
CA GLU A 99 -9.19 14.14 -12.78
C GLU A 99 -9.78 14.27 -14.18
N ARG A 100 -10.85 13.54 -14.44
CA ARG A 100 -11.70 13.69 -15.60
C ARG A 100 -13.12 13.99 -15.16
N GLY A 101 -13.69 15.03 -15.74
CA GLY A 101 -15.06 15.43 -15.49
C GLY A 101 -16.02 14.77 -16.48
N ILE A 102 -17.01 14.08 -15.96
CA ILE A 102 -18.11 13.51 -16.75
C ILE A 102 -19.29 14.46 -16.60
N VAL A 103 -19.66 15.12 -17.70
CA VAL A 103 -20.79 16.06 -17.73
C VAL A 103 -22.04 15.32 -18.15
N LEU A 104 -23.03 15.37 -17.27
CA LEU A 104 -24.37 14.85 -17.48
C LEU A 104 -25.33 16.02 -17.71
N ARG A 105 -26.05 16.06 -18.83
CA ARG A 105 -27.08 17.06 -19.15
C ARG A 105 -28.45 16.42 -18.94
N LEU A 106 -29.21 16.93 -18.00
CA LEU A 106 -30.54 16.38 -17.65
C LEU A 106 -30.49 14.85 -17.39
N GLY A 107 -29.42 14.38 -16.74
CA GLY A 107 -29.23 12.97 -16.43
C GLY A 107 -28.64 12.11 -17.56
N LYS A 108 -28.51 12.62 -18.78
CA LYS A 108 -27.90 11.89 -19.91
C LYS A 108 -26.43 12.29 -20.06
N TYR A 109 -25.58 11.30 -20.39
CA TYR A 109 -24.18 11.56 -20.72
C TYR A 109 -24.09 12.53 -21.90
N HIS A 110 -23.32 13.60 -21.74
CA HIS A 110 -23.12 14.57 -22.78
C HIS A 110 -21.68 14.61 -23.29
N ARG A 111 -20.71 14.82 -22.40
CA ARG A 111 -19.29 14.93 -22.78
C ARG A 111 -18.35 14.55 -21.63
N LEU A 112 -17.13 14.16 -22.01
CA LEU A 112 -16.00 14.00 -21.10
C LEU A 112 -15.17 15.28 -21.14
N CYS A 113 -14.87 15.86 -19.99
CA CYS A 113 -14.03 17.04 -19.85
C CYS A 113 -12.64 16.65 -19.36
N GLY A 114 -11.62 17.23 -20.02
CA GLY A 114 -10.22 17.12 -19.63
C GLY A 114 -9.88 17.99 -18.41
N PRO A 115 -8.60 18.01 -18.02
CA PRO A 115 -8.10 18.90 -16.97
C PRO A 115 -8.20 20.37 -17.40
N GLY A 116 -8.35 21.25 -16.40
CA GLY A 116 -8.44 22.68 -16.59
C GLY A 116 -9.81 23.26 -16.24
N ILE A 117 -10.15 24.39 -16.84
CA ILE A 117 -11.41 25.08 -16.57
C ILE A 117 -12.53 24.41 -17.37
N VAL A 118 -13.53 23.93 -16.64
CA VAL A 118 -14.74 23.33 -17.21
C VAL A 118 -15.94 24.21 -16.87
N TYR A 119 -16.65 24.64 -17.89
CA TYR A 119 -17.91 25.34 -17.70
C TYR A 119 -19.08 24.37 -17.75
N VAL A 120 -19.88 24.39 -16.70
CA VAL A 120 -21.05 23.53 -16.49
C VAL A 120 -22.26 24.44 -16.33
N VAL A 121 -23.26 24.29 -17.17
CA VAL A 121 -24.48 25.14 -17.11
C VAL A 121 -25.23 24.79 -15.81
N PRO A 122 -25.36 25.72 -14.84
CA PRO A 122 -26.09 25.48 -13.61
C PRO A 122 -27.53 25.05 -13.90
N PHE A 123 -28.10 24.20 -13.03
CA PHE A 123 -29.44 23.61 -13.11
C PHE A 123 -29.68 22.58 -14.23
N ILE A 124 -28.95 22.63 -15.35
CA ILE A 124 -29.16 21.76 -16.53
C ILE A 124 -28.09 20.64 -16.54
N GLU A 125 -26.85 21.00 -16.20
CA GLU A 125 -25.72 20.10 -16.26
C GLU A 125 -25.20 19.79 -14.86
N SER A 126 -24.83 18.53 -14.66
CA SER A 126 -24.09 18.09 -13.48
C SER A 126 -22.76 17.46 -13.90
N VAL A 127 -21.71 17.67 -13.12
CA VAL A 127 -20.40 17.08 -13.37
C VAL A 127 -19.99 16.17 -12.23
N ARG A 128 -19.47 14.99 -12.57
CA ARG A 128 -18.79 14.11 -11.64
C ARG A 128 -17.33 13.99 -12.02
N PHE A 129 -16.44 14.26 -11.08
CA PHE A 129 -15.02 14.10 -11.27
C PHE A 129 -14.59 12.71 -10.84
N VAL A 130 -13.77 12.09 -11.66
CA VAL A 130 -13.20 10.76 -11.41
C VAL A 130 -11.69 10.88 -11.44
N GLU A 131 -11.04 10.37 -10.43
CA GLU A 131 -9.59 10.30 -10.33
C GLU A 131 -9.05 9.14 -11.17
N LEU A 132 -8.00 9.41 -11.97
CA LEU A 132 -7.36 8.42 -12.84
C LEU A 132 -6.10 7.80 -12.22
N ARG A 133 -5.58 8.37 -11.14
CA ARG A 133 -4.36 7.85 -10.49
C ARG A 133 -4.62 6.48 -9.91
N LEU A 134 -3.52 5.76 -9.74
CA LEU A 134 -3.51 4.49 -9.05
C LEU A 134 -4.09 4.66 -7.63
N THR A 135 -5.14 3.92 -7.35
CA THR A 135 -5.84 3.94 -6.07
C THR A 135 -5.66 2.61 -5.37
N THR A 136 -5.36 2.67 -4.08
CA THR A 136 -5.25 1.48 -3.24
C THR A 136 -6.58 1.19 -2.56
N LEU A 137 -6.94 -0.09 -2.51
CA LEU A 137 -8.13 -0.58 -1.84
C LEU A 137 -7.76 -1.76 -0.95
N ASN A 138 -8.00 -1.62 0.34
CA ASN A 138 -7.78 -2.72 1.28
C ASN A 138 -8.92 -3.73 1.16
N ILE A 139 -8.55 -4.99 1.01
CA ILE A 139 -9.45 -6.14 1.08
C ILE A 139 -9.38 -6.65 2.52
N PRO A 140 -10.46 -6.52 3.30
CA PRO A 140 -10.47 -6.95 4.71
C PRO A 140 -10.25 -8.45 4.81
N SER A 141 -9.70 -8.88 5.93
CA SER A 141 -9.38 -10.28 6.21
C SER A 141 -10.60 -11.20 6.00
N GLN A 142 -10.40 -12.22 5.18
CA GLN A 142 -11.40 -13.24 4.85
C GLN A 142 -11.02 -14.56 5.48
N ARG A 143 -11.92 -15.14 6.25
CA ARG A 143 -11.77 -16.52 6.76
C ARG A 143 -12.20 -17.51 5.70
N VAL A 144 -11.29 -18.35 5.30
CA VAL A 144 -11.51 -19.37 4.25
C VAL A 144 -11.00 -20.71 4.76
N ILE A 145 -11.65 -21.78 4.35
CA ILE A 145 -11.15 -23.14 4.57
C ILE A 145 -10.47 -23.57 3.27
N THR A 146 -9.18 -23.89 3.34
CA THR A 146 -8.40 -24.39 2.19
C THR A 146 -8.87 -25.77 1.77
N ARG A 147 -8.41 -26.24 0.60
CA ARG A 147 -8.68 -27.60 0.11
C ARG A 147 -8.25 -28.68 1.11
N ASP A 148 -7.21 -28.43 1.90
CA ASP A 148 -6.69 -29.33 2.92
C ASP A 148 -7.48 -29.26 4.25
N ASN A 149 -8.65 -28.62 4.22
CA ASN A 149 -9.53 -28.44 5.38
C ASN A 149 -8.90 -27.63 6.53
N VAL A 150 -7.98 -26.73 6.22
CA VAL A 150 -7.33 -25.84 7.18
C VAL A 150 -8.00 -24.46 7.14
N PRO A 151 -8.47 -23.94 8.30
CA PRO A 151 -8.98 -22.59 8.36
C PRO A 151 -7.82 -21.58 8.29
N ALA A 152 -7.85 -20.70 7.31
CA ALA A 152 -6.91 -19.61 7.14
C ALA A 152 -7.65 -18.27 7.05
N SER A 153 -7.06 -17.21 7.57
CA SER A 153 -7.53 -15.83 7.37
C SER A 153 -6.53 -15.12 6.49
N VAL A 154 -7.01 -14.57 5.39
CA VAL A 154 -6.15 -13.89 4.41
C VAL A 154 -6.70 -12.52 4.12
N ASP A 155 -5.85 -11.53 4.14
CA ASP A 155 -6.13 -10.15 3.73
C ASP A 155 -5.25 -9.75 2.55
N GLY A 156 -5.58 -8.63 1.93
CA GLY A 156 -4.84 -8.17 0.79
C GLY A 156 -5.09 -6.71 0.46
N VAL A 157 -4.30 -6.21 -0.47
CA VAL A 157 -4.42 -4.88 -1.02
C VAL A 157 -4.50 -4.97 -2.54
N LEU A 158 -5.50 -4.30 -3.08
CA LEU A 158 -5.72 -4.16 -4.50
C LEU A 158 -5.26 -2.78 -4.96
N PHE A 159 -4.52 -2.74 -6.05
CA PHE A 159 -4.11 -1.52 -6.74
C PHE A 159 -4.81 -1.45 -8.08
N PHE A 160 -5.60 -0.43 -8.29
CA PHE A 160 -6.37 -0.26 -9.52
C PHE A 160 -6.39 1.20 -9.96
N LEU A 161 -6.67 1.41 -11.23
CA LEU A 161 -6.86 2.71 -11.83
C LEU A 161 -8.12 2.73 -12.71
N VAL A 162 -8.65 3.91 -12.96
CA VAL A 162 -9.81 4.08 -13.84
C VAL A 162 -9.30 4.33 -15.26
N ALA A 163 -9.46 3.32 -16.13
CA ALA A 163 -9.07 3.40 -17.54
C ALA A 163 -10.12 4.17 -18.37
N ASP A 164 -11.41 3.85 -18.17
CA ASP A 164 -12.52 4.53 -18.84
C ASP A 164 -13.48 5.16 -17.82
N PRO A 165 -13.32 6.46 -17.54
CA PRO A 165 -14.16 7.16 -16.56
C PRO A 165 -15.65 7.12 -16.91
N LYS A 166 -15.99 7.10 -18.22
CA LYS A 166 -17.38 7.06 -18.66
C LYS A 166 -18.07 5.79 -18.19
N LYS A 167 -17.44 4.61 -18.42
CA LYS A 167 -18.00 3.33 -17.98
C LYS A 167 -18.07 3.26 -16.46
N ALA A 168 -17.02 3.69 -15.77
CA ALA A 168 -16.95 3.65 -14.30
C ALA A 168 -18.07 4.43 -13.60
N VAL A 169 -18.61 5.48 -14.22
CA VAL A 169 -19.69 6.29 -13.63
C VAL A 169 -21.08 5.88 -14.12
N LEU A 170 -21.20 5.42 -15.38
CA LEU A 170 -22.50 5.11 -15.96
C LEU A 170 -22.97 3.69 -15.69
N GLU A 171 -22.04 2.73 -15.60
CA GLU A 171 -22.40 1.33 -15.44
C GLU A 171 -22.47 0.91 -13.97
N ILE A 172 -21.75 1.60 -13.06
CA ILE A 172 -21.71 1.25 -11.66
C ILE A 172 -21.93 2.48 -10.78
N GLN A 173 -22.75 2.33 -9.77
CA GLN A 173 -23.03 3.39 -8.81
C GLN A 173 -21.80 3.71 -7.93
N ASN A 174 -21.15 2.69 -7.39
CA ASN A 174 -19.97 2.79 -6.56
C ASN A 174 -18.95 1.71 -6.94
N TYR A 175 -18.05 2.06 -7.86
CA TYR A 175 -17.06 1.13 -8.37
C TYR A 175 -16.06 0.67 -7.28
N ARG A 176 -15.71 1.54 -6.31
CA ARG A 176 -14.81 1.16 -5.22
C ARG A 176 -15.39 0.03 -4.37
N PHE A 177 -16.65 0.16 -3.99
CA PHE A 177 -17.35 -0.86 -3.23
C PHE A 177 -17.53 -2.15 -4.04
N ALA A 178 -17.95 -2.05 -5.30
CA ALA A 178 -18.16 -3.19 -6.17
C ALA A 178 -16.86 -3.99 -6.40
N VAL A 179 -15.75 -3.29 -6.65
CA VAL A 179 -14.42 -3.90 -6.79
C VAL A 179 -14.00 -4.60 -5.51
N SER A 180 -14.19 -3.95 -4.35
CA SER A 180 -13.87 -4.56 -3.05
C SER A 180 -14.63 -5.87 -2.83
N GLN A 181 -15.94 -5.85 -3.04
CA GLN A 181 -16.78 -7.05 -2.84
C GLN A 181 -16.43 -8.18 -3.82
N TYR A 182 -16.20 -7.83 -5.09
CA TYR A 182 -15.83 -8.83 -6.07
C TYR A 182 -14.46 -9.42 -5.80
N SER A 183 -13.48 -8.58 -5.43
CA SER A 183 -12.14 -9.07 -5.06
C SER A 183 -12.15 -9.95 -3.81
N GLN A 184 -12.98 -9.63 -2.81
CA GLN A 184 -13.18 -10.48 -1.62
C GLN A 184 -13.75 -11.85 -1.98
N ALA A 185 -14.77 -11.89 -2.85
CA ALA A 185 -15.37 -13.14 -3.31
C ALA A 185 -14.35 -13.98 -4.09
N THR A 186 -13.66 -13.38 -5.06
CA THR A 186 -12.63 -14.07 -5.86
C THR A 186 -11.48 -14.58 -5.00
N LEU A 187 -11.01 -13.77 -4.04
CA LEU A 187 -9.98 -14.17 -3.09
C LEU A 187 -10.40 -15.41 -2.31
N ARG A 188 -11.64 -15.45 -1.82
CA ARG A 188 -12.20 -16.59 -1.09
C ARG A 188 -12.27 -17.84 -1.98
N ASP A 189 -12.73 -17.69 -3.21
CA ASP A 189 -12.91 -18.81 -4.13
C ASP A 189 -11.56 -19.41 -4.56
N VAL A 190 -10.57 -18.56 -4.87
CA VAL A 190 -9.23 -19.00 -5.26
C VAL A 190 -8.53 -19.70 -4.10
N ILE A 191 -8.53 -19.10 -2.90
CA ILE A 191 -7.89 -19.69 -1.72
C ILE A 191 -8.58 -20.97 -1.28
N GLY A 192 -9.92 -21.04 -1.34
CA GLY A 192 -10.67 -22.23 -1.01
C GLY A 192 -10.39 -23.42 -1.93
N GLY A 193 -9.97 -23.17 -3.17
CA GLY A 193 -9.57 -24.19 -4.14
C GLY A 193 -8.12 -24.70 -4.01
N MET A 194 -7.30 -24.08 -3.16
CA MET A 194 -5.86 -24.36 -3.05
C MET A 194 -5.51 -25.02 -1.71
N SER A 195 -4.35 -25.70 -1.68
CA SER A 195 -3.77 -26.20 -0.43
C SER A 195 -3.03 -25.09 0.32
N LEU A 196 -2.83 -25.29 1.62
CA LEU A 196 -2.08 -24.34 2.43
C LEU A 196 -0.61 -24.23 1.98
N ASP A 197 0.00 -25.35 1.57
CA ASP A 197 1.38 -25.37 1.05
C ASP A 197 1.51 -24.55 -0.25
N GLU A 198 0.57 -24.67 -1.18
CA GLU A 198 0.51 -23.86 -2.40
C GLU A 198 0.36 -22.38 -2.04
N LEU A 199 -0.52 -22.06 -1.09
CA LEU A 199 -0.76 -20.69 -0.63
C LEU A 199 0.50 -20.01 -0.03
N LEU A 200 1.37 -20.77 0.62
CA LEU A 200 2.59 -20.27 1.23
C LEU A 200 3.77 -20.21 0.25
N SER A 201 3.86 -21.16 -0.68
CA SER A 201 4.99 -21.30 -1.61
C SER A 201 4.81 -20.55 -2.93
N GLU A 202 3.59 -20.45 -3.45
CA GLU A 202 3.31 -19.95 -4.80
C GLU A 202 2.53 -18.62 -4.79
N ARG A 203 2.84 -17.73 -3.86
CA ARG A 203 2.12 -16.47 -3.68
C ARG A 203 2.00 -15.63 -4.94
N GLU A 204 3.05 -15.57 -5.76
CA GLU A 204 3.05 -14.76 -6.98
C GLU A 204 2.09 -15.30 -8.03
N GLN A 205 2.05 -16.62 -8.22
CA GLN A 205 1.13 -17.25 -9.18
C GLN A 205 -0.32 -17.04 -8.76
N ILE A 206 -0.59 -17.15 -7.44
CA ILE A 206 -1.92 -16.92 -6.88
C ILE A 206 -2.36 -15.47 -7.11
N GLN A 207 -1.47 -14.51 -6.83
CA GLN A 207 -1.76 -13.10 -7.06
C GLN A 207 -2.09 -12.83 -8.53
N GLN A 208 -1.31 -13.38 -9.47
CA GLN A 208 -1.56 -13.25 -10.90
C GLN A 208 -2.91 -13.85 -11.29
N ARG A 209 -3.22 -15.05 -10.80
CA ARG A 209 -4.50 -15.70 -11.09
C ARG A 209 -5.70 -14.92 -10.56
N ILE A 210 -5.59 -14.34 -9.37
CA ILE A 210 -6.64 -13.47 -8.84
C ILE A 210 -6.79 -12.21 -9.70
N VAL A 211 -5.67 -11.59 -10.12
CA VAL A 211 -5.68 -10.42 -11.02
C VAL A 211 -6.41 -10.75 -12.31
N GLU A 212 -6.08 -11.86 -12.96
CA GLU A 212 -6.72 -12.28 -14.22
C GLU A 212 -8.25 -12.41 -14.08
N ILE A 213 -8.70 -13.12 -13.05
CA ILE A 213 -10.13 -13.35 -12.81
C ILE A 213 -10.87 -12.05 -12.51
N VAL A 214 -10.26 -11.20 -11.66
CA VAL A 214 -10.88 -9.94 -11.27
C VAL A 214 -10.86 -8.94 -12.42
N GLU A 215 -9.76 -8.86 -13.17
CA GLU A 215 -9.60 -7.94 -14.31
C GLU A 215 -10.60 -8.26 -15.42
N GLU A 216 -10.81 -9.52 -15.77
CA GLU A 216 -11.78 -9.94 -16.79
C GLU A 216 -13.17 -9.34 -16.52
N ARG A 217 -13.59 -9.33 -15.26
CA ARG A 217 -14.88 -8.78 -14.86
C ARG A 217 -14.86 -7.24 -14.79
N ILE A 218 -13.84 -6.67 -14.21
CA ILE A 218 -13.74 -5.23 -13.94
C ILE A 218 -13.47 -4.43 -15.22
N LYS A 219 -12.86 -5.04 -16.22
CA LYS A 219 -12.62 -4.44 -17.54
C LYS A 219 -13.93 -3.97 -18.19
N SER A 220 -15.03 -4.68 -18.00
CA SER A 220 -16.35 -4.26 -18.48
C SER A 220 -16.78 -2.93 -17.85
N TRP A 221 -16.33 -2.64 -16.63
CA TRP A 221 -16.63 -1.43 -15.88
C TRP A 221 -15.68 -0.25 -16.19
N GLY A 222 -14.73 -0.46 -17.10
CA GLY A 222 -13.73 0.56 -17.45
C GLY A 222 -12.63 0.77 -16.41
N LEU A 223 -12.40 -0.22 -15.56
CA LEU A 223 -11.33 -0.24 -14.57
C LEU A 223 -10.21 -1.17 -15.03
N HIS A 224 -9.00 -0.92 -14.56
CA HIS A 224 -7.82 -1.75 -14.76
C HIS A 224 -7.15 -2.04 -13.44
N ILE A 225 -6.78 -3.29 -13.22
CA ILE A 225 -6.01 -3.71 -12.05
C ILE A 225 -4.54 -3.70 -12.41
N ASP A 226 -3.75 -3.01 -11.62
CA ASP A 226 -2.31 -3.03 -11.74
C ASP A 226 -1.74 -4.27 -11.04
N MET A 227 -2.11 -4.46 -9.77
CA MET A 227 -1.70 -5.63 -8.99
C MET A 227 -2.61 -5.90 -7.82
N ILE A 228 -2.56 -7.14 -7.33
CA ILE A 228 -3.12 -7.55 -6.04
C ILE A 228 -1.98 -8.10 -5.19
N ARG A 229 -1.87 -7.64 -3.94
CA ARG A 229 -0.89 -8.13 -2.98
C ARG A 229 -1.60 -8.79 -1.82
N LEU A 230 -1.30 -10.07 -1.61
CA LEU A 230 -1.68 -10.75 -0.36
C LEU A 230 -0.76 -10.25 0.75
N GLN A 231 -1.33 -9.86 1.88
CA GLN A 231 -0.58 -9.37 3.03
C GLN A 231 -0.27 -10.54 3.98
N ASP A 232 -1.06 -10.69 5.03
CA ASP A 232 -0.83 -11.69 6.05
C ASP A 232 -1.73 -12.91 5.85
N ILE A 233 -1.17 -14.08 6.16
CA ILE A 233 -1.90 -15.34 6.20
C ILE A 233 -1.89 -15.80 7.64
N GLU A 234 -3.01 -15.61 8.32
CA GLU A 234 -3.17 -16.03 9.69
C GLU A 234 -3.73 -17.45 9.74
N MET A 235 -3.11 -18.29 10.56
CA MET A 235 -3.48 -19.66 10.80
C MET A 235 -3.66 -19.90 12.31
N PRO A 236 -4.42 -20.94 12.71
CA PRO A 236 -4.51 -21.35 14.12
C PRO A 236 -3.13 -21.64 14.71
N GLU A 237 -2.90 -21.21 15.94
CA GLU A 237 -1.60 -21.33 16.63
C GLU A 237 -1.12 -22.79 16.75
N ASP A 238 -2.02 -23.74 16.93
CA ASP A 238 -1.67 -25.15 17.02
C ASP A 238 -1.06 -25.67 15.72
N LEU A 239 -1.63 -25.29 14.58
CA LEU A 239 -1.10 -25.65 13.28
C LEU A 239 0.26 -24.97 13.02
N LYS A 240 0.39 -23.71 13.36
CA LYS A 240 1.65 -22.98 13.25
C LYS A 240 2.78 -23.64 14.03
N ARG A 241 2.48 -24.17 15.22
CA ARG A 241 3.45 -24.96 16.01
C ARG A 241 3.85 -26.28 15.34
N ILE A 242 2.87 -27.01 14.77
CA ILE A 242 3.15 -28.27 14.06
C ILE A 242 4.02 -28.01 12.83
N MET A 243 3.66 -27.02 12.00
CA MET A 243 4.43 -26.64 10.82
C MET A 243 5.85 -26.16 11.17
N SER A 244 5.99 -25.38 12.26
CA SER A 244 7.31 -24.96 12.75
C SER A 244 8.19 -26.15 13.12
N ARG A 245 7.66 -27.16 13.81
CA ARG A 245 8.40 -28.38 14.15
C ARG A 245 8.78 -29.17 12.90
N GLN A 246 7.86 -29.31 11.96
CA GLN A 246 8.12 -30.00 10.70
C GLN A 246 9.20 -29.29 9.89
N ALA A 247 9.12 -27.94 9.76
CA ALA A 247 10.11 -27.13 9.07
C ALA A 247 11.48 -27.22 9.74
N THR A 248 11.54 -27.26 11.07
CA THR A 248 12.79 -27.43 11.81
C THR A 248 13.41 -28.81 11.54
N ALA A 249 12.62 -29.88 11.62
CA ALA A 249 13.08 -31.22 11.33
C ALA A 249 13.59 -31.38 9.88
N GLU A 250 12.91 -30.77 8.93
CA GLU A 250 13.35 -30.80 7.53
C GLU A 250 14.65 -30.01 7.31
N ARG A 251 14.80 -28.85 7.96
CA ARG A 251 16.05 -28.07 7.94
C ARG A 251 17.20 -28.84 8.57
N GLU A 252 16.97 -29.51 9.70
CA GLU A 252 17.98 -30.34 10.34
C GLU A 252 18.38 -31.51 9.45
N LYS A 253 17.42 -32.20 8.83
CA LYS A 253 17.70 -33.25 7.85
C LYS A 253 18.55 -32.72 6.68
N ARG A 254 18.17 -31.61 6.07
CA ARG A 254 18.96 -31.00 4.97
C ARG A 254 20.35 -30.59 5.43
N ALA A 255 20.47 -29.95 6.60
CA ALA A 255 21.75 -29.57 7.17
C ALA A 255 22.65 -30.78 7.42
N THR A 256 22.12 -31.90 7.94
CA THR A 256 22.84 -33.13 8.14
C THR A 256 23.32 -33.75 6.84
N ILE A 257 22.48 -33.77 5.80
CA ILE A 257 22.84 -34.28 4.47
C ILE A 257 23.96 -33.42 3.88
N THR A 258 23.78 -32.09 3.86
CA THR A 258 24.78 -31.16 3.32
C THR A 258 26.12 -31.26 4.08
N LYS A 259 26.07 -31.41 5.39
CA LYS A 259 27.27 -31.64 6.21
C LYS A 259 27.97 -32.94 5.84
N ALA A 260 27.23 -34.06 5.74
CA ALA A 260 27.78 -35.34 5.35
C ALA A 260 28.37 -35.32 3.91
N GLU A 261 27.76 -34.63 2.98
CA GLU A 261 28.31 -34.41 1.65
C GLU A 261 29.58 -33.57 1.71
N GLY A 262 29.60 -32.50 2.49
CA GLY A 262 30.77 -31.67 2.73
C GLY A 262 31.92 -32.47 3.37
N ASP A 263 31.64 -33.27 4.36
CA ASP A 263 32.62 -34.15 5.04
C ASP A 263 33.18 -35.18 4.04
N LYS A 264 32.33 -35.77 3.20
CA LYS A 264 32.77 -36.69 2.15
C LYS A 264 33.72 -36.01 1.15
N ILE A 265 33.36 -34.83 0.64
CA ILE A 265 34.20 -34.07 -0.27
C ILE A 265 35.51 -33.66 0.39
N ALA A 266 35.44 -33.23 1.67
CA ALA A 266 36.62 -32.87 2.44
C ALA A 266 37.56 -34.09 2.63
N ALA A 267 37.00 -35.27 2.95
CA ALA A 267 37.77 -36.52 3.12
C ALA A 267 38.47 -36.91 1.81
N VAL A 268 37.80 -36.84 0.67
CA VAL A 268 38.40 -37.12 -0.65
C VAL A 268 39.54 -36.12 -0.97
N ASN A 269 39.32 -34.84 -0.71
CA ASN A 269 40.32 -33.80 -0.96
C ASN A 269 41.52 -33.95 0.01
N LEU A 270 41.29 -34.31 1.25
CA LEU A 270 42.36 -34.59 2.22
C LEU A 270 43.17 -35.84 1.86
N ALA A 271 42.50 -36.91 1.39
CA ALA A 271 43.17 -38.09 0.88
C ALA A 271 44.04 -37.78 -0.34
N ALA A 272 43.53 -37.04 -1.29
CA ALA A 272 44.29 -36.58 -2.45
C ALA A 272 45.49 -35.70 -2.05
N ALA A 273 45.26 -34.77 -1.11
CA ALA A 273 46.35 -33.93 -0.60
C ALA A 273 47.42 -34.76 0.14
N ALA A 274 47.02 -35.77 0.91
CA ALA A 274 47.95 -36.69 1.62
C ALA A 274 48.81 -37.47 0.62
N GLN A 275 48.26 -38.00 -0.48
CA GLN A 275 49.01 -38.67 -1.55
C GLN A 275 50.05 -37.75 -2.21
N VAL A 276 49.70 -36.50 -2.50
CA VAL A 276 50.64 -35.52 -3.05
C VAL A 276 51.78 -35.19 -2.06
N MET A 277 51.46 -35.09 -0.78
CA MET A 277 52.45 -34.83 0.29
C MET A 277 53.39 -36.03 0.53
N GLU A 278 52.88 -37.25 0.38
CA GLU A 278 53.70 -38.47 0.51
C GLU A 278 54.76 -38.55 -0.59
N GLN A 279 54.45 -38.08 -1.80
CA GLN A 279 55.40 -38.01 -2.94
C GLN A 279 56.47 -36.90 -2.78
N SER A 280 56.29 -35.98 -1.83
CA SER A 280 57.17 -34.83 -1.60
C SER A 280 57.60 -34.71 -0.16
N PRO A 281 58.76 -35.26 0.29
CA PRO A 281 59.18 -35.28 1.71
C PRO A 281 59.25 -33.89 2.36
N GLY A 282 59.50 -32.84 1.59
CA GLY A 282 59.49 -31.45 2.07
C GLY A 282 58.10 -30.90 2.39
N ALA A 283 57.07 -31.35 1.68
CA ALA A 283 55.72 -30.88 1.85
C ALA A 283 55.11 -31.26 3.21
N MET A 284 55.42 -32.47 3.73
CA MET A 284 55.00 -32.89 5.08
C MET A 284 55.60 -32.02 6.16
N LYS A 285 56.87 -31.64 6.07
CA LYS A 285 57.52 -30.75 7.05
C LYS A 285 56.90 -29.36 7.04
N LEU A 286 56.58 -28.80 5.86
CA LEU A 286 55.91 -27.52 5.75
C LEU A 286 54.50 -27.57 6.33
N ARG A 287 53.74 -28.64 6.07
CA ARG A 287 52.41 -28.84 6.62
C ARG A 287 52.41 -28.93 8.12
N THR A 288 53.39 -29.65 8.70
CA THR A 288 53.56 -29.75 10.17
C THR A 288 53.82 -28.35 10.76
N LEU A 289 54.69 -27.57 10.16
CA LEU A 289 54.99 -26.20 10.59
C LEU A 289 53.78 -25.31 10.52
N GLN A 290 52.99 -25.39 9.42
CA GLN A 290 51.73 -24.63 9.27
C GLN A 290 50.69 -25.01 10.34
N THR A 291 50.58 -26.31 10.66
CA THR A 291 49.65 -26.76 11.70
C THR A 291 50.05 -26.23 13.06
N ILE A 292 51.34 -26.22 13.36
CA ILE A 292 51.92 -25.67 14.59
C ILE A 292 51.66 -24.16 14.69
N ASP A 293 51.88 -23.44 13.58
CA ASP A 293 51.63 -22.01 13.48
C ASP A 293 50.15 -21.67 13.71
N SER A 294 49.24 -22.48 13.12
CA SER A 294 47.80 -22.31 13.32
C SER A 294 47.33 -22.62 14.75
N LEU A 295 48.01 -23.56 15.45
CA LEU A 295 47.71 -23.84 16.84
C LEU A 295 48.26 -22.75 17.79
N GLY A 296 49.36 -22.09 17.40
CA GLY A 296 49.97 -20.99 18.17
C GLY A 296 49.24 -19.66 18.06
N ALA A 297 48.37 -19.47 17.07
CA ALA A 297 47.65 -18.21 16.79
C ALA A 297 46.50 -17.94 17.79
N GLY A 298 46.12 -18.89 18.64
CA GLY A 298 45.05 -18.70 19.63
C GLY A 298 45.57 -18.02 20.91
N PRO A 299 44.83 -17.04 21.48
CA PRO A 299 45.27 -16.26 22.65
C PRO A 299 45.41 -17.08 23.94
N SER A 300 45.05 -18.38 23.95
CA SER A 300 45.05 -19.25 25.14
C SER A 300 45.82 -20.58 24.94
N ASN A 301 46.50 -20.77 23.82
CA ASN A 301 47.17 -22.03 23.51
C ASN A 301 48.68 -21.95 23.78
N THR A 302 49.15 -22.71 24.73
CA THR A 302 50.57 -22.96 24.96
C THR A 302 50.95 -24.25 24.21
N VAL A 303 51.68 -24.14 23.14
CA VAL A 303 52.17 -25.29 22.37
C VAL A 303 53.54 -25.71 22.91
N ILE A 304 53.61 -26.86 23.57
CA ILE A 304 54.87 -27.43 24.07
C ILE A 304 55.34 -28.44 23.05
N LEU A 305 56.40 -28.11 22.28
CA LEU A 305 57.06 -29.02 21.37
C LEU A 305 58.01 -29.92 22.16
N MET A 306 57.64 -31.17 22.36
CA MET A 306 58.52 -32.19 22.93
C MET A 306 59.16 -33.01 21.80
N PRO A 307 60.51 -33.08 21.68
CA PRO A 307 61.17 -34.04 20.82
C PRO A 307 60.77 -35.47 21.20
N ALA A 308 60.55 -36.32 20.17
CA ALA A 308 60.13 -37.71 20.39
C ALA A 308 61.10 -38.52 21.29
N GLU A 309 62.36 -38.12 21.34
CA GLU A 309 63.39 -38.72 22.25
C GLU A 309 63.16 -38.51 23.71
N PHE A 310 62.34 -37.50 24.12
CA PHE A 310 61.92 -37.28 25.51
C PHE A 310 60.98 -38.38 26.01
N GLY A 311 60.15 -38.94 25.15
CA GLY A 311 59.26 -40.04 25.46
C GLY A 311 60.05 -41.32 25.90
N ASP A 312 61.11 -41.60 25.15
CA ASP A 312 61.99 -42.75 25.48
C ASP A 312 62.86 -42.55 26.73
N MET A 313 63.21 -41.31 27.03
CA MET A 313 63.96 -40.97 28.22
C MET A 313 63.05 -41.04 29.47
N VAL A 314 61.79 -40.61 29.38
CA VAL A 314 60.85 -40.75 30.50
C VAL A 314 60.45 -42.21 30.77
N SER A 315 60.29 -43.00 29.68
CA SER A 315 60.02 -44.46 29.87
C SER A 315 61.19 -45.19 30.55
N LYS A 316 62.45 -44.88 30.19
CA LYS A 316 63.65 -45.46 30.88
C LYS A 316 63.81 -45.01 32.31
N ILE A 317 63.37 -43.81 32.66
CA ILE A 317 63.38 -43.31 34.03
C ILE A 317 62.32 -44.02 34.94
N VAL A 318 61.14 -44.29 34.33
CA VAL A 318 60.05 -44.98 35.00
C VAL A 318 60.32 -46.47 35.20
N ASP A 319 60.91 -47.11 34.17
CA ASP A 319 61.28 -48.55 34.27
C ASP A 319 62.54 -48.77 35.06
N GLY A 320 63.38 -47.81 35.27
CA GLY A 320 64.61 -47.92 36.09
C GLY A 320 64.41 -47.82 37.61
N LYS A 321 63.14 -47.75 38.04
CA LYS A 321 62.76 -47.65 39.48
C LYS A 321 62.00 -48.88 39.96
N LYS A 322 62.35 -50.07 39.48
CA LYS A 322 61.97 -51.35 40.06
C LYS A 322 63.16 -52.08 40.56
#